data_4568f09c8060d22e0f39fd992cd29ac4
#
_entry.id   4568f09c8060d22e0f39fd992cd29ac4
#
_cell.length_a   1.000
_cell.length_b   1.000
_cell.length_c   1.000
_cell.angle_alpha   90.00
_cell.angle_beta   90.00
_cell.angle_gamma   90.00
#
_symmetry.space_group_name_H-M   'P 1'
#
loop_
_entity.id
_entity.type
_entity.pdbx_description
1 polymer ?
#
loop_
_entity_poly.entity_id
_entity_poly.type
_entity_poly.pdbx_seq_one_letter_code
_entity_poly.pdbx_strand_id
1 'polypeptide(L)'
;DCLLSRGLGDVYKRQVWEGRAVPDVLLGGDHQKIDAWRGEKSRERTRLRRPELYEQWCESHPITELPKWKRGENVRLVKTEEQFAAAAKLFAEGRRAVCAGNWTEEYCASLTEEEFLAQLKAEKKGGWACYLHTTKDVPDGMVSVDHKTGRIEHLFVSGNARGKDIGQKMLDFARKKLEEYEHPRLSVLDTNARAIALYRRMGWKFTGEKDMEFDPAEYPSVVKKCALLWMQYEG
;
A
#
# COMPACT_ATOMS: atom_id res chain seq x y z
N ASP A 1 16.10 -51.30 13.79
CA ASP A 1 16.94 -50.54 12.85
C ASP A 1 16.13 -49.82 11.77
N CYS A 2 15.15 -49.04 12.14
CA CYS A 2 14.38 -48.26 11.13
C CYS A 2 13.91 -46.86 11.59
N LEU A 3 14.55 -46.25 12.54
CA LEU A 3 14.15 -44.97 13.08
C LEU A 3 15.03 -43.77 12.68
N LEU A 4 16.18 -44.04 12.04
CA LEU A 4 17.14 -42.97 11.68
C LEU A 4 17.03 -42.45 10.22
N SER A 5 16.31 -43.16 9.34
CA SER A 5 16.18 -42.72 7.93
C SER A 5 14.94 -41.87 7.62
N ARG A 6 14.03 -41.72 8.56
CA ARG A 6 12.80 -40.89 8.35
C ARG A 6 12.99 -39.37 8.52
N GLY A 7 14.08 -38.94 9.14
CA GLY A 7 14.23 -37.53 9.52
C GLY A 7 14.69 -36.58 8.40
N LEU A 8 15.63 -37.00 7.57
CA LEU A 8 16.26 -36.11 6.57
C LEU A 8 15.54 -36.10 5.21
N GLY A 9 15.02 -37.26 4.78
CA GLY A 9 14.28 -37.36 3.53
C GLY A 9 12.93 -36.63 3.54
N ASP A 10 12.28 -36.55 4.70
CA ASP A 10 11.00 -35.88 4.85
C ASP A 10 11.16 -34.34 4.94
N VAL A 11 12.28 -33.85 5.43
CA VAL A 11 12.58 -32.41 5.48
C VAL A 11 12.78 -31.85 4.07
N TYR A 12 13.49 -32.56 3.20
CA TYR A 12 13.66 -32.17 1.81
C TYR A 12 12.38 -32.28 0.97
N LYS A 13 11.54 -33.29 1.22
CA LYS A 13 10.24 -33.43 0.52
C LYS A 13 9.24 -32.35 0.89
N ARG A 14 9.38 -31.71 2.04
CA ARG A 14 8.49 -30.63 2.49
C ARG A 14 8.88 -29.24 1.95
N GLN A 15 10.06 -29.09 1.37
CA GLN A 15 10.55 -27.80 0.89
C GLN A 15 10.05 -27.42 -0.52
N VAL A 16 9.70 -28.41 -1.33
CA VAL A 16 9.21 -28.20 -2.70
C VAL A 16 8.02 -29.12 -2.97
N TRP A 17 6.90 -28.56 -3.41
CA TRP A 17 5.72 -29.30 -3.85
C TRP A 17 5.37 -28.87 -5.28
N GLU A 18 5.30 -29.86 -6.19
CA GLU A 18 5.06 -29.59 -7.63
C GLU A 18 5.96 -28.51 -8.23
N GLY A 19 7.27 -28.52 -7.88
CA GLY A 19 8.24 -27.54 -8.35
C GLY A 19 8.14 -26.14 -7.71
N ARG A 20 7.26 -25.95 -6.71
CA ARG A 20 7.11 -24.69 -5.98
C ARG A 20 7.67 -24.81 -4.58
N ALA A 21 8.47 -23.85 -4.16
CA ALA A 21 8.98 -23.79 -2.80
C ALA A 21 7.82 -23.63 -1.80
N VAL A 22 7.87 -24.41 -0.73
CA VAL A 22 6.93 -24.24 0.39
C VAL A 22 7.30 -22.96 1.14
N PRO A 23 6.35 -22.05 1.39
CA PRO A 23 6.63 -20.82 2.15
C PRO A 23 7.23 -21.13 3.53
N ASP A 24 8.29 -20.41 3.90
CA ASP A 24 9.04 -20.61 5.14
C ASP A 24 8.16 -20.54 6.40
N VAL A 25 7.12 -19.72 6.38
CA VAL A 25 6.14 -19.62 7.48
C VAL A 25 5.47 -20.95 7.80
N LEU A 26 5.29 -21.84 6.79
CA LEU A 26 4.69 -23.16 6.97
C LEU A 26 5.69 -24.20 7.52
N LEU A 27 6.99 -23.92 7.43
CA LEU A 27 8.06 -24.78 7.92
C LEU A 27 8.43 -24.50 9.37
N GLY A 28 8.11 -23.29 9.85
CA GLY A 28 8.55 -22.80 11.17
C GLY A 28 7.77 -23.33 12.37
N GLY A 29 6.69 -24.11 12.19
CA GLY A 29 5.90 -24.71 13.28
C GLY A 29 5.12 -23.71 14.16
N ASP A 30 5.19 -22.41 13.89
CA ASP A 30 4.44 -21.36 14.61
C ASP A 30 3.01 -21.31 14.09
N HIS A 31 2.09 -21.98 14.79
CA HIS A 31 0.69 -22.08 14.37
C HIS A 31 0.00 -20.71 14.25
N GLN A 32 0.33 -19.73 15.06
CA GLN A 32 -0.26 -18.38 14.95
C GLN A 32 0.16 -17.69 13.66
N LYS A 33 1.43 -17.80 13.29
CA LYS A 33 1.92 -17.24 12.01
C LYS A 33 1.37 -17.99 10.81
N ILE A 34 1.23 -19.31 10.93
CA ILE A 34 0.63 -20.15 9.88
C ILE A 34 -0.83 -19.77 9.64
N ASP A 35 -1.61 -19.59 10.69
CA ASP A 35 -3.03 -19.23 10.58
C ASP A 35 -3.21 -17.78 10.05
N ALA A 36 -2.39 -16.86 10.50
CA ALA A 36 -2.35 -15.51 9.94
C ALA A 36 -2.04 -15.51 8.44
N TRP A 37 -1.03 -16.27 8.02
CA TRP A 37 -0.64 -16.44 6.61
C TRP A 37 -1.76 -17.11 5.79
N ARG A 38 -2.39 -18.17 6.30
CA ARG A 38 -3.53 -18.82 5.65
C ARG A 38 -4.70 -17.87 5.47
N GLY A 39 -5.02 -17.10 6.50
CA GLY A 39 -6.06 -16.06 6.45
C GLY A 39 -5.76 -14.99 5.39
N GLU A 40 -4.52 -14.51 5.30
CA GLU A 40 -4.10 -13.55 4.28
C GLU A 40 -4.24 -14.15 2.87
N LYS A 41 -3.76 -15.37 2.65
CA LYS A 41 -3.87 -16.06 1.36
C LYS A 41 -5.32 -16.39 0.97
N SER A 42 -6.16 -16.70 1.93
CA SER A 42 -7.60 -16.89 1.70
C SER A 42 -8.24 -15.59 1.22
N ARG A 43 -8.00 -14.48 1.92
CA ARG A 43 -8.51 -13.15 1.54
C ARG A 43 -8.01 -12.71 0.16
N GLU A 44 -6.72 -12.93 -0.15
CA GLU A 44 -6.16 -12.65 -1.46
C GLU A 44 -6.88 -13.42 -2.59
N ARG A 45 -7.14 -14.72 -2.38
CA ARG A 45 -7.89 -15.53 -3.36
C ARG A 45 -9.35 -15.11 -3.47
N THR A 46 -10.00 -14.76 -2.36
CA THR A 46 -11.37 -14.26 -2.35
C THR A 46 -11.45 -12.95 -3.13
N ARG A 47 -10.51 -12.03 -2.91
CA ARG A 47 -10.43 -10.78 -3.67
C ARG A 47 -10.36 -10.99 -5.18
N LEU A 48 -9.58 -12.00 -5.62
CA LEU A 48 -9.38 -12.27 -7.04
C LEU A 48 -10.56 -13.03 -7.68
N ARG A 49 -11.20 -13.94 -6.95
CA ARG A 49 -12.22 -14.85 -7.48
C ARG A 49 -13.66 -14.40 -7.18
N ARG A 50 -13.84 -13.71 -6.09
CA ARG A 50 -15.13 -13.29 -5.55
C ARG A 50 -15.00 -11.88 -4.92
N PRO A 51 -14.75 -10.84 -5.75
CA PRO A 51 -14.54 -9.48 -5.27
C PRO A 51 -15.70 -8.97 -4.41
N GLU A 52 -16.94 -9.34 -4.75
CA GLU A 52 -18.13 -8.96 -4.00
C GLU A 52 -18.12 -9.48 -2.55
N LEU A 53 -17.65 -10.71 -2.33
CA LEU A 53 -17.51 -11.28 -0.98
C LEU A 53 -16.36 -10.64 -0.21
N TYR A 54 -15.30 -10.24 -0.91
CA TYR A 54 -14.19 -9.55 -0.29
C TYR A 54 -14.59 -8.13 0.16
N GLU A 55 -15.43 -7.45 -0.60
CA GLU A 55 -15.97 -6.14 -0.23
C GLU A 55 -16.86 -6.24 1.02
N GLN A 56 -17.80 -7.19 1.04
CA GLN A 56 -18.62 -7.47 2.22
C GLN A 56 -17.78 -7.81 3.46
N TRP A 57 -16.69 -8.57 3.25
CA TRP A 57 -15.76 -8.86 4.33
C TRP A 57 -15.07 -7.58 4.84
N CYS A 58 -14.63 -6.68 3.97
CA CYS A 58 -14.03 -5.40 4.37
C CYS A 58 -15.00 -4.55 5.20
N GLU A 59 -16.27 -4.49 4.82
CA GLU A 59 -17.31 -3.75 5.54
C GLU A 59 -17.61 -4.36 6.91
N SER A 60 -17.64 -5.70 6.99
CA SER A 60 -17.91 -6.42 8.24
C SER A 60 -16.69 -6.53 9.19
N HIS A 61 -15.50 -6.16 8.71
CA HIS A 61 -14.26 -6.22 9.49
C HIS A 61 -13.52 -4.87 9.48
N PRO A 62 -14.14 -3.78 9.99
CA PRO A 62 -13.48 -2.48 10.08
C PRO A 62 -12.25 -2.56 10.98
N ILE A 63 -11.29 -1.69 10.73
CA ILE A 63 -10.14 -1.51 11.62
C ILE A 63 -10.57 -0.55 12.72
N THR A 64 -10.99 -1.09 13.86
CA THR A 64 -11.44 -0.33 15.03
C THR A 64 -10.29 0.10 15.94
N GLU A 65 -9.21 -0.69 15.94
CA GLU A 65 -8.02 -0.38 16.71
C GLU A 65 -6.81 -0.20 15.79
N LEU A 66 -6.22 0.98 15.85
CA LEU A 66 -5.02 1.28 15.08
C LEU A 66 -3.79 0.68 15.76
N PRO A 67 -2.86 0.11 14.98
CA PRO A 67 -1.61 -0.40 15.53
C PRO A 67 -0.83 0.74 16.20
N LYS A 68 -0.35 0.48 17.42
CA LYS A 68 0.49 1.44 18.14
C LYS A 68 1.83 1.65 17.43
N TRP A 69 2.35 2.86 17.52
CA TRP A 69 3.71 3.15 17.08
C TRP A 69 4.72 2.31 17.87
N LYS A 70 5.61 1.64 17.16
CA LYS A 70 6.65 0.79 17.78
C LYS A 70 7.87 1.63 18.10
N ARG A 71 8.69 1.16 19.05
CA ARG A 71 9.98 1.80 19.36
C ARG A 71 10.85 1.88 18.10
N GLY A 72 11.35 3.06 17.77
CA GLY A 72 12.15 3.32 16.58
C GLY A 72 11.35 3.66 15.32
N GLU A 73 10.02 3.67 15.38
CA GLU A 73 9.17 4.26 14.33
C GLU A 73 9.02 5.76 14.55
N ASN A 74 9.05 6.54 13.49
CA ASN A 74 8.88 7.99 13.53
C ASN A 74 8.26 8.51 12.24
N VAL A 75 7.48 9.61 12.36
CA VAL A 75 6.95 10.35 11.20
C VAL A 75 7.41 11.79 11.30
N ARG A 76 8.06 12.28 10.26
CA ARG A 76 8.60 13.64 10.21
C ARG A 76 8.18 14.37 8.94
N LEU A 77 7.93 15.67 9.08
CA LEU A 77 7.76 16.56 7.94
C LEU A 77 9.07 16.63 7.15
N VAL A 78 8.97 16.45 5.84
CA VAL A 78 10.09 16.54 4.90
C VAL A 78 10.55 18.01 4.78
N LYS A 79 11.83 18.25 5.12
CA LYS A 79 12.41 19.61 5.13
C LYS A 79 13.71 19.72 4.36
N THR A 80 14.58 18.69 4.46
CA THR A 80 15.92 18.70 3.85
C THR A 80 15.96 18.04 2.47
N GLU A 81 16.99 18.33 1.70
CA GLU A 81 17.18 17.72 0.36
C GLU A 81 17.27 16.20 0.43
N GLU A 82 17.97 15.65 1.43
CA GLU A 82 18.07 14.20 1.60
C GLU A 82 16.71 13.57 1.91
N GLN A 83 15.87 14.25 2.71
CA GLN A 83 14.53 13.77 3.01
C GLN A 83 13.63 13.82 1.77
N PHE A 84 13.76 14.87 0.94
CA PHE A 84 13.06 14.95 -0.34
C PHE A 84 13.50 13.83 -1.29
N ALA A 85 14.78 13.55 -1.39
CA ALA A 85 15.30 12.46 -2.20
C ALA A 85 14.77 11.09 -1.71
N ALA A 86 14.74 10.86 -0.41
CA ALA A 86 14.18 9.64 0.17
C ALA A 86 12.66 9.51 -0.11
N ALA A 87 11.90 10.60 -0.02
CA ALA A 87 10.48 10.62 -0.37
C ALA A 87 10.26 10.35 -1.86
N ALA A 88 11.05 10.98 -2.74
CA ALA A 88 10.99 10.79 -4.19
C ALA A 88 11.26 9.33 -4.59
N LYS A 89 12.22 8.68 -3.94
CA LYS A 89 12.49 7.25 -4.14
C LYS A 89 11.28 6.39 -3.79
N LEU A 90 10.67 6.59 -2.62
CA LEU A 90 9.47 5.87 -2.21
C LEU A 90 8.29 6.15 -3.14
N PHE A 91 8.17 7.39 -3.63
CA PHE A 91 7.17 7.78 -4.61
C PHE A 91 7.35 7.02 -5.92
N ALA A 92 8.56 7.04 -6.49
CA ALA A 92 8.88 6.33 -7.73
C ALA A 92 8.60 4.82 -7.62
N GLU A 93 9.07 4.18 -6.54
CA GLU A 93 8.81 2.76 -6.27
C GLU A 93 7.30 2.48 -6.17
N GLY A 94 6.57 3.32 -5.43
CA GLY A 94 5.12 3.18 -5.23
C GLY A 94 4.34 3.38 -6.53
N ARG A 95 4.67 4.40 -7.32
CA ARG A 95 4.03 4.67 -8.62
C ARG A 95 4.28 3.55 -9.62
N ARG A 96 5.51 3.07 -9.77
CA ARG A 96 5.81 1.92 -10.63
C ARG A 96 4.98 0.69 -10.22
N ALA A 97 4.86 0.42 -8.92
CA ALA A 97 4.07 -0.70 -8.41
C ALA A 97 2.56 -0.56 -8.68
N VAL A 98 2.02 0.66 -8.67
CA VAL A 98 0.61 0.93 -8.99
C VAL A 98 0.36 0.89 -10.49
N CYS A 99 1.31 1.37 -11.30
CA CYS A 99 1.21 1.40 -12.75
C CYS A 99 1.39 -0.01 -13.37
N ALA A 100 2.13 -0.90 -12.73
CA ALA A 100 2.39 -2.24 -13.22
C ALA A 100 1.10 -3.00 -13.56
N GLY A 101 1.01 -3.50 -14.80
CA GLY A 101 -0.15 -4.21 -15.33
C GLY A 101 -1.31 -3.33 -15.82
N ASN A 102 -1.25 -2.01 -15.61
CA ASN A 102 -2.21 -1.04 -16.15
C ASN A 102 -1.58 -0.13 -17.22
N TRP A 103 -0.27 0.09 -17.15
CA TRP A 103 0.52 0.85 -18.11
C TRP A 103 1.61 0.00 -18.75
N THR A 104 2.14 0.44 -19.90
CA THR A 104 3.24 -0.24 -20.57
C THR A 104 4.50 -0.27 -19.69
N GLU A 105 5.37 -1.25 -19.94
CA GLU A 105 6.65 -1.37 -19.20
C GLU A 105 7.55 -0.16 -19.45
N GLU A 106 7.56 0.40 -20.68
CA GLU A 106 8.31 1.59 -21.02
C GLU A 106 7.85 2.81 -20.20
N TYR A 107 6.54 2.99 -20.05
CA TYR A 107 6.01 4.05 -19.21
C TYR A 107 6.39 3.84 -17.74
N CYS A 108 6.24 2.63 -17.23
CA CYS A 108 6.64 2.34 -15.85
C CYS A 108 8.14 2.57 -15.62
N ALA A 109 8.99 2.27 -16.60
CA ALA A 109 10.43 2.49 -16.54
C ALA A 109 10.81 3.98 -16.63
N SER A 110 9.99 4.79 -17.33
CA SER A 110 10.24 6.24 -17.47
C SER A 110 9.97 7.03 -16.18
N LEU A 111 9.29 6.46 -15.20
CA LEU A 111 9.00 7.10 -13.91
C LEU A 111 10.29 7.20 -13.08
N THR A 112 10.92 8.36 -13.04
CA THR A 112 12.22 8.58 -12.38
C THR A 112 12.09 9.22 -11.00
N GLU A 113 13.11 9.04 -10.17
CA GLU A 113 13.18 9.68 -8.85
C GLU A 113 13.34 11.20 -8.99
N GLU A 114 14.03 11.66 -10.03
CA GLU A 114 14.25 13.08 -10.33
C GLU A 114 12.95 13.82 -10.64
N GLU A 115 12.06 13.22 -11.44
CA GLU A 115 10.73 13.78 -11.73
C GLU A 115 9.90 13.91 -10.47
N PHE A 116 9.85 12.87 -9.63
CA PHE A 116 9.10 12.92 -8.37
C PHE A 116 9.73 13.85 -7.34
N LEU A 117 11.05 14.01 -7.34
CA LEU A 117 11.73 15.02 -6.53
C LEU A 117 11.30 16.43 -6.94
N ALA A 118 11.27 16.71 -8.23
CA ALA A 118 10.81 17.99 -8.76
C ALA A 118 9.33 18.24 -8.43
N GLN A 119 8.49 17.20 -8.58
CA GLN A 119 7.07 17.26 -8.24
C GLN A 119 6.87 17.58 -6.76
N LEU A 120 7.49 16.84 -5.83
CA LEU A 120 7.35 17.07 -4.38
C LEU A 120 7.80 18.47 -3.96
N LYS A 121 8.86 19.01 -4.60
CA LYS A 121 9.30 20.39 -4.36
C LYS A 121 8.31 21.44 -4.88
N ALA A 122 7.68 21.17 -6.01
CA ALA A 122 6.62 22.05 -6.56
C ALA A 122 5.38 22.03 -5.68
N GLU A 123 4.95 20.85 -5.22
CA GLU A 123 3.83 20.65 -4.30
C GLU A 123 4.06 21.37 -2.98
N LYS A 124 5.28 21.29 -2.41
CA LYS A 124 5.64 22.05 -1.21
C LYS A 124 5.49 23.57 -1.43
N LYS A 125 5.92 24.10 -2.57
CA LYS A 125 5.71 25.52 -2.92
C LYS A 125 4.22 25.84 -3.04
N GLY A 126 3.41 24.89 -3.49
CA GLY A 126 1.95 24.97 -3.55
C GLY A 126 1.25 24.94 -2.17
N GLY A 127 1.99 24.62 -1.11
CA GLY A 127 1.47 24.56 0.26
C GLY A 127 1.15 23.14 0.75
N TRP A 128 1.55 22.11 0.01
CA TRP A 128 1.40 20.71 0.45
C TRP A 128 2.47 20.33 1.48
N ALA A 129 2.13 19.43 2.38
CA ALA A 129 3.03 18.89 3.37
C ALA A 129 3.33 17.41 3.08
N CYS A 130 4.60 17.08 2.81
CA CYS A 130 5.06 15.70 2.67
C CYS A 130 5.65 15.21 3.98
N TYR A 131 5.28 14.00 4.39
CA TYR A 131 5.76 13.34 5.61
C TYR A 131 6.44 12.01 5.26
N LEU A 132 7.57 11.74 5.90
CA LEU A 132 8.27 10.46 5.84
C LEU A 132 8.07 9.66 7.12
N HIS A 133 7.74 8.40 6.98
CA HIS A 133 7.85 7.40 8.02
C HIS A 133 9.23 6.75 7.97
N THR A 134 9.81 6.51 9.13
CA THR A 134 11.06 5.75 9.28
C THR A 134 10.93 4.67 10.33
N THR A 135 11.54 3.53 10.08
CA THR A 135 11.78 2.48 11.08
C THR A 135 13.28 2.38 11.32
N LYS A 136 13.74 2.65 12.54
CA LYS A 136 15.18 2.69 12.90
C LYS A 136 15.96 3.59 11.93
N ASP A 137 15.44 4.78 11.71
CA ASP A 137 15.96 5.83 10.81
C ASP A 137 16.00 5.47 9.31
N VAL A 138 15.49 4.30 8.92
CA VAL A 138 15.37 3.92 7.50
C VAL A 138 14.00 4.37 6.98
N PRO A 139 13.93 5.21 5.92
CA PRO A 139 12.68 5.62 5.29
C PRO A 139 11.96 4.41 4.66
N ASP A 140 10.70 4.20 5.01
CA ASP A 140 9.92 3.05 4.58
C ASP A 140 8.44 3.37 4.28
N GLY A 141 8.02 4.62 4.46
CA GLY A 141 6.70 5.12 4.07
C GLY A 141 6.70 6.62 3.84
N MET A 142 5.80 7.10 2.99
CA MET A 142 5.57 8.51 2.77
C MET A 142 4.09 8.82 2.57
N VAL A 143 3.69 10.04 2.89
CA VAL A 143 2.37 10.58 2.57
C VAL A 143 2.46 12.09 2.35
N SER A 144 1.73 12.60 1.37
CA SER A 144 1.53 14.04 1.16
C SER A 144 0.10 14.43 1.54
N VAL A 145 -0.04 15.64 2.09
CA VAL A 145 -1.30 16.22 2.53
C VAL A 145 -1.44 17.60 1.93
N ASP A 146 -2.55 17.88 1.26
CA ASP A 146 -2.93 19.21 0.81
C ASP A 146 -3.89 19.84 1.84
N HIS A 147 -3.35 20.75 2.63
CA HIS A 147 -4.11 21.50 3.65
C HIS A 147 -5.09 22.52 3.07
N LYS A 148 -5.02 22.86 1.76
CA LYS A 148 -5.96 23.80 1.14
C LYS A 148 -7.26 23.15 0.74
N THR A 149 -7.20 21.87 0.36
CA THR A 149 -8.34 21.13 -0.21
C THR A 149 -8.79 19.96 0.67
N GLY A 150 -8.11 19.68 1.78
CA GLY A 150 -8.43 18.56 2.66
C GLY A 150 -8.12 17.19 2.04
N ARG A 151 -7.07 17.10 1.20
CA ARG A 151 -6.76 15.89 0.44
C ARG A 151 -5.53 15.17 0.98
N ILE A 152 -5.62 13.85 1.04
CA ILE A 152 -4.47 12.96 1.24
C ILE A 152 -4.01 12.47 -0.13
N GLU A 153 -2.74 12.70 -0.40
CA GLU A 153 -2.09 12.35 -1.67
C GLU A 153 -0.89 11.43 -1.41
N HIS A 154 -0.44 10.72 -2.43
CA HIS A 154 0.86 10.02 -2.46
C HIS A 154 1.18 9.12 -1.26
N LEU A 155 0.20 8.35 -0.76
CA LEU A 155 0.46 7.39 0.31
C LEU A 155 1.15 6.13 -0.23
N PHE A 156 2.45 6.00 0.05
CA PHE A 156 3.24 4.85 -0.36
C PHE A 156 4.00 4.22 0.82
N VAL A 157 4.14 2.90 0.77
CA VAL A 157 4.93 2.10 1.71
C VAL A 157 5.86 1.21 0.91
N SER A 158 7.14 1.20 1.26
CA SER A 158 8.15 0.39 0.58
C SER A 158 7.79 -1.10 0.56
N GLY A 159 8.23 -1.82 -0.47
CA GLY A 159 7.94 -3.25 -0.62
C GLY A 159 8.32 -4.07 0.62
N ASN A 160 9.49 -3.79 1.21
CA ASN A 160 10.03 -4.48 2.36
C ASN A 160 9.32 -4.16 3.70
N ALA A 161 8.53 -3.10 3.72
CA ALA A 161 7.79 -2.64 4.90
C ALA A 161 6.29 -2.97 4.83
N ARG A 162 5.83 -3.58 3.74
CA ARG A 162 4.44 -4.01 3.59
C ARG A 162 4.10 -5.11 4.62
N GLY A 163 2.85 -5.09 5.09
CA GLY A 163 2.38 -6.03 6.12
C GLY A 163 2.77 -5.67 7.55
N LYS A 164 3.46 -4.54 7.76
CA LYS A 164 3.87 -4.04 9.09
C LYS A 164 2.97 -2.90 9.61
N ASP A 165 1.77 -2.78 9.09
CA ASP A 165 0.73 -1.80 9.47
C ASP A 165 1.10 -0.32 9.24
N ILE A 166 2.22 -0.05 8.55
CA ILE A 166 2.71 1.31 8.30
C ILE A 166 1.68 2.12 7.50
N GLY A 167 1.05 1.51 6.48
CA GLY A 167 0.01 2.17 5.69
C GLY A 167 -1.19 2.63 6.51
N GLN A 168 -1.63 1.83 7.50
CA GLN A 168 -2.72 2.19 8.41
C GLN A 168 -2.33 3.38 9.28
N LYS A 169 -1.13 3.32 9.88
CA LYS A 169 -0.60 4.39 10.75
C LYS A 169 -0.42 5.69 9.98
N MET A 170 0.12 5.62 8.76
CA MET A 170 0.33 6.78 7.90
C MET A 170 -0.98 7.41 7.42
N LEU A 171 -1.98 6.58 7.07
CA LEU A 171 -3.30 7.06 6.68
C LEU A 171 -4.01 7.77 7.83
N ASP A 172 -4.00 7.17 9.04
CA ASP A 172 -4.57 7.81 10.24
C ASP A 172 -3.82 9.11 10.62
N PHE A 173 -2.48 9.07 10.53
CA PHE A 173 -1.67 10.26 10.75
C PHE A 173 -2.05 11.40 9.79
N ALA A 174 -2.18 11.10 8.49
CA ALA A 174 -2.55 12.08 7.47
C ALA A 174 -3.98 12.60 7.69
N ARG A 175 -4.93 11.72 8.02
CA ARG A 175 -6.29 12.10 8.39
C ARG A 175 -6.32 13.08 9.56
N LYS A 176 -5.55 12.81 10.62
CA LYS A 176 -5.43 13.71 11.78
C LYS A 176 -4.80 15.06 11.44
N LYS A 177 -3.97 15.14 10.38
CA LYS A 177 -3.47 16.42 9.87
C LYS A 177 -4.53 17.24 9.13
N LEU A 178 -5.66 16.63 8.80
CA LEU A 178 -6.81 17.21 8.13
C LEU A 178 -8.06 17.21 9.04
N GLU A 179 -7.89 17.21 10.37
CA GLU A 179 -9.01 17.16 11.33
C GLU A 179 -9.95 18.37 11.25
N GLU A 180 -9.50 19.45 10.64
CA GLU A 180 -10.30 20.64 10.32
C GLU A 180 -11.35 20.40 9.22
N TYR A 181 -11.19 19.33 8.45
CA TYR A 181 -12.11 18.93 7.39
C TYR A 181 -13.04 17.83 7.90
N GLU A 182 -14.35 18.03 7.79
CA GLU A 182 -15.34 17.02 8.17
C GLU A 182 -15.17 15.74 7.36
N HIS A 183 -14.91 15.89 6.06
CA HIS A 183 -14.72 14.79 5.13
C HIS A 183 -13.43 14.92 4.33
N PRO A 184 -12.26 14.59 4.92
CA PRO A 184 -11.03 14.50 4.15
C PRO A 184 -11.19 13.55 2.95
N ARG A 185 -10.55 13.87 1.83
CA ARG A 185 -10.68 13.11 0.58
C ARG A 185 -9.35 12.49 0.16
N LEU A 186 -9.41 11.42 -0.58
CA LEU A 186 -8.29 10.84 -1.32
C LEU A 186 -8.79 10.26 -2.65
N SER A 187 -7.89 10.09 -3.62
CA SER A 187 -8.20 9.33 -4.83
C SER A 187 -7.41 8.03 -4.89
N VAL A 188 -8.01 7.00 -5.48
CA VAL A 188 -7.42 5.67 -5.61
C VAL A 188 -7.72 5.08 -6.97
N LEU A 189 -6.74 4.42 -7.58
CA LEU A 189 -6.94 3.69 -8.82
C LEU A 189 -7.87 2.49 -8.56
N ASP A 190 -8.91 2.32 -9.38
CA ASP A 190 -9.93 1.27 -9.25
C ASP A 190 -9.33 -0.14 -9.29
N THR A 191 -8.19 -0.31 -9.94
CA THR A 191 -7.44 -1.56 -9.98
C THR A 191 -6.58 -1.80 -8.73
N ASN A 192 -6.39 -0.79 -7.85
CA ASN A 192 -5.61 -0.91 -6.62
C ASN A 192 -6.45 -1.49 -5.47
N ALA A 193 -6.93 -2.73 -5.66
CA ALA A 193 -7.80 -3.39 -4.70
C ALA A 193 -7.22 -3.49 -3.27
N ARG A 194 -5.88 -3.50 -3.12
CA ARG A 194 -5.23 -3.53 -1.80
C ARG A 194 -5.43 -2.21 -1.04
N ALA A 195 -5.22 -1.08 -1.71
CA ALA A 195 -5.43 0.23 -1.11
C ALA A 195 -6.92 0.46 -0.81
N ILE A 196 -7.81 0.13 -1.77
CA ILE A 196 -9.26 0.23 -1.60
C ILE A 196 -9.71 -0.54 -0.35
N ALA A 197 -9.26 -1.79 -0.18
CA ALA A 197 -9.60 -2.59 0.99
C ALA A 197 -9.11 -1.97 2.31
N LEU A 198 -7.90 -1.40 2.32
CA LEU A 198 -7.39 -0.68 3.48
C LEU A 198 -8.27 0.53 3.80
N TYR A 199 -8.55 1.36 2.80
CA TYR A 199 -9.33 2.58 2.96
C TYR A 199 -10.74 2.27 3.47
N ARG A 200 -11.46 1.33 2.84
CA ARG A 200 -12.80 0.90 3.30
C ARG A 200 -12.79 0.44 4.76
N ARG A 201 -11.82 -0.39 5.16
CA ARG A 201 -11.70 -0.88 6.54
C ARG A 201 -11.37 0.22 7.55
N MET A 202 -10.84 1.33 7.11
CA MET A 202 -10.55 2.52 7.92
C MET A 202 -11.63 3.61 7.83
N GLY A 203 -12.84 3.29 7.36
CA GLY A 203 -13.98 4.20 7.35
C GLY A 203 -14.08 5.12 6.14
N TRP A 204 -13.29 4.84 5.08
CA TRP A 204 -13.37 5.60 3.82
C TRP A 204 -14.39 5.00 2.89
N LYS A 205 -15.23 5.82 2.26
CA LYS A 205 -16.25 5.41 1.30
C LYS A 205 -16.09 6.10 -0.04
N PHE A 206 -16.49 5.42 -1.12
CA PHE A 206 -16.53 6.03 -2.44
C PHE A 206 -17.60 7.11 -2.50
N THR A 207 -17.27 8.25 -3.12
CA THR A 207 -18.22 9.35 -3.34
C THR A 207 -19.09 9.13 -4.56
N GLY A 208 -18.75 8.16 -5.41
CA GLY A 208 -19.38 7.96 -6.72
C GLY A 208 -18.75 8.81 -7.85
N GLU A 209 -17.87 9.73 -7.50
CA GLU A 209 -17.18 10.59 -8.47
C GLU A 209 -15.88 9.94 -8.97
N LYS A 210 -15.56 10.21 -10.25
CA LYS A 210 -14.25 9.90 -10.84
C LYS A 210 -13.40 11.18 -10.83
N ASP A 211 -12.11 11.03 -10.51
CA ASP A 211 -11.12 12.10 -10.65
C ASP A 211 -10.59 12.13 -12.09
N MET A 212 -10.17 10.97 -12.60
CA MET A 212 -9.64 10.82 -13.96
C MET A 212 -9.90 9.40 -14.47
N GLU A 213 -10.15 9.29 -15.77
CA GLU A 213 -10.26 8.01 -16.46
C GLU A 213 -9.10 7.87 -17.45
N PHE A 214 -8.52 6.67 -17.50
CA PHE A 214 -7.42 6.33 -18.40
C PHE A 214 -7.91 5.26 -19.38
N ASP A 215 -8.11 5.65 -20.63
CA ASP A 215 -8.53 4.76 -21.69
C ASP A 215 -7.36 4.52 -22.66
N PRO A 216 -7.04 3.25 -23.02
CA PRO A 216 -6.01 2.96 -24.00
C PRO A 216 -6.19 3.67 -25.34
N ALA A 217 -7.41 4.01 -25.70
CA ALA A 217 -7.71 4.74 -26.92
C ALA A 217 -7.24 6.21 -26.88
N GLU A 218 -7.17 6.81 -25.70
CA GLU A 218 -6.75 8.19 -25.48
C GLU A 218 -5.29 8.29 -25.01
N TYR A 219 -4.85 7.29 -24.24
CA TYR A 219 -3.52 7.24 -23.63
C TYR A 219 -2.75 6.00 -24.11
N PRO A 220 -1.87 6.11 -25.12
CA PRO A 220 -1.16 4.97 -25.71
C PRO A 220 -0.30 4.16 -24.72
N SER A 221 0.12 4.78 -23.61
CA SER A 221 0.87 4.09 -22.55
C SER A 221 -0.01 3.27 -21.61
N VAL A 222 -1.34 3.40 -21.69
CA VAL A 222 -2.30 2.63 -20.86
C VAL A 222 -2.60 1.32 -21.57
N VAL A 223 -2.42 0.21 -20.87
CA VAL A 223 -2.69 -1.16 -21.38
C VAL A 223 -4.10 -1.62 -21.00
N LYS A 224 -4.55 -1.20 -19.82
CA LYS A 224 -5.86 -1.58 -19.30
C LYS A 224 -6.62 -0.35 -18.85
N LYS A 225 -7.84 -0.19 -19.36
CA LYS A 225 -8.75 0.88 -18.93
C LYS A 225 -8.89 0.86 -17.41
N CYS A 226 -8.68 2.01 -16.78
CA CYS A 226 -8.79 2.19 -15.33
C CYS A 226 -9.15 3.63 -14.99
N ALA A 227 -9.56 3.88 -13.75
CA ALA A 227 -9.96 5.21 -13.30
C ALA A 227 -9.45 5.51 -11.88
N LEU A 228 -9.15 6.77 -11.61
CA LEU A 228 -9.02 7.29 -10.26
C LEU A 228 -10.40 7.59 -9.71
N LEU A 229 -10.74 6.99 -8.59
CA LEU A 229 -12.02 7.13 -7.90
C LEU A 229 -11.82 7.91 -6.60
N TRP A 230 -12.73 8.85 -6.35
CA TRP A 230 -12.73 9.59 -5.09
C TRP A 230 -13.30 8.77 -3.95
N MET A 231 -12.60 8.83 -2.82
CA MET A 231 -13.08 8.36 -1.52
C MET A 231 -13.04 9.50 -0.51
N GLN A 232 -13.98 9.50 0.42
CA GLN A 232 -14.02 10.42 1.56
C GLN A 232 -14.08 9.64 2.87
N TYR A 233 -13.55 10.24 3.93
CA TYR A 233 -13.64 9.68 5.27
C TYR A 233 -15.00 10.02 5.89
N GLU A 234 -15.68 9.01 6.44
CA GLU A 234 -17.00 9.17 7.06
C GLU A 234 -17.05 8.71 8.54
N GLY A 235 -15.89 8.37 9.14
CA GLY A 235 -15.83 7.96 10.53
C GLY A 235 -15.59 6.47 10.74
#